data_8e51aa45e471c238e6f062d2af9a68ea
#
_entry.id   8e51aa45e471c238e6f062d2af9a68ea
#
_cell.length_a   1.000
_cell.length_b   1.000
_cell.length_c   1.000
_cell.angle_alpha   90.00
_cell.angle_beta   90.00
_cell.angle_gamma   90.00
#
_symmetry.space_group_name_H-M   'P 1'
#
loop_
_entity.id
_entity.type
_entity.pdbx_description
1 polymer ?
#
loop_
_entity_poly.entity_id
_entity_poly.type
_entity_poly.pdbx_seq_one_letter_code
_entity_poly.pdbx_strand_id
1 'polypeptide(L)'
;RACLMLAIQAQGCEVQTIEGLDAQGQYKDLQQAFVARNALQCGFCTPGMVMCASALLEQGGCPSRSDIRAHISGNYCRCTGYEAIVDAIELTAQHRAAAPRP
;
A
#
# COMPACT_ATOMS: atom_id res chain seq x y z
N ARG A 1 -8.67 -1.23 -10.16
CA ARG A 1 -9.51 -2.44 -10.09
C ARG A 1 -9.29 -3.29 -11.33
N ALA A 2 -8.43 -4.27 -11.20
CA ALA A 2 -8.04 -5.12 -12.34
C ALA A 2 -9.26 -5.84 -12.94
N CYS A 3 -10.24 -6.18 -12.13
CA CYS A 3 -11.43 -6.90 -12.61
C CYS A 3 -12.33 -6.06 -13.52
N LEU A 4 -12.18 -4.74 -13.50
CA LEU A 4 -12.94 -3.82 -14.33
C LEU A 4 -12.13 -3.28 -15.51
N MET A 5 -10.89 -3.76 -15.67
CA MET A 5 -9.97 -3.27 -16.70
C MET A 5 -9.84 -4.33 -17.79
N LEU A 6 -9.94 -3.91 -19.04
CA LEU A 6 -9.69 -4.80 -20.18
C LEU A 6 -8.18 -5.02 -20.34
N ALA A 7 -7.78 -6.23 -20.70
CA ALA A 7 -6.37 -6.57 -20.87
C ALA A 7 -5.69 -5.67 -21.90
N ILE A 8 -6.39 -5.27 -22.94
CA ILE A 8 -5.84 -4.40 -23.98
C ILE A 8 -5.48 -3.01 -23.44
N GLN A 9 -6.14 -2.55 -22.39
CA GLN A 9 -5.83 -1.27 -21.75
C GLN A 9 -4.47 -1.28 -21.07
N ALA A 10 -3.96 -2.46 -20.72
CA ALA A 10 -2.65 -2.63 -20.12
C ALA A 10 -1.52 -2.73 -21.16
N GLN A 11 -1.84 -2.69 -22.45
CA GLN A 11 -0.82 -2.80 -23.50
C GLN A 11 0.16 -1.63 -23.39
N GLY A 12 1.46 -1.95 -23.40
CA GLY A 12 2.51 -0.96 -23.25
C GLY A 12 2.75 -0.53 -21.81
N CYS A 13 2.00 -1.06 -20.85
CA CYS A 13 2.14 -0.76 -19.44
C CYS A 13 2.96 -1.84 -18.74
N GLU A 14 3.61 -1.45 -17.65
CA GLU A 14 4.25 -2.39 -16.73
C GLU A 14 3.21 -2.80 -15.68
N VAL A 15 2.94 -4.10 -15.60
CA VAL A 15 1.98 -4.66 -14.63
C VAL A 15 2.74 -5.27 -13.47
N GLN A 16 2.38 -4.87 -12.25
CA GLN A 16 3.00 -5.37 -11.03
C GLN A 16 1.93 -5.98 -10.12
N THR A 17 2.23 -7.15 -9.58
CA THR A 17 1.35 -7.84 -8.62
C THR A 17 2.03 -7.91 -7.26
N ILE A 18 1.26 -8.32 -6.25
CA ILE A 18 1.78 -8.42 -4.87
C ILE A 18 2.93 -9.44 -4.78
N GLU A 19 2.88 -10.51 -5.54
CA GLU A 19 3.93 -11.52 -5.54
C GLU A 19 5.25 -10.94 -6.04
N GLY A 20 5.21 -10.13 -7.10
CA GLY A 20 6.40 -9.47 -7.62
C GLY A 20 6.93 -8.41 -6.65
N LEU A 21 6.05 -7.68 -6.02
CA LEU A 21 6.41 -6.67 -5.02
C LEU A 21 7.14 -7.32 -3.85
N ASP A 22 6.61 -8.43 -3.36
CA ASP A 22 7.19 -9.18 -2.25
C ASP A 22 8.57 -9.75 -2.61
N ALA A 23 8.69 -10.32 -3.81
CA ALA A 23 9.95 -10.91 -4.28
C ALA A 23 11.08 -9.88 -4.38
N GLN A 24 10.77 -8.63 -4.75
CA GLN A 24 11.76 -7.57 -4.84
C GLN A 24 12.20 -7.05 -3.47
N GLY A 25 11.38 -7.23 -2.45
CA GLY A 25 11.70 -6.80 -1.09
C GLY A 25 11.69 -5.29 -0.87
N GLN A 26 11.27 -4.51 -1.84
CA GLN A 26 11.28 -3.04 -1.76
C GLN A 26 10.37 -2.46 -0.68
N TYR A 27 9.30 -3.18 -0.33
CA TYR A 27 8.28 -2.71 0.60
C TYR A 27 8.15 -3.60 1.83
N LYS A 28 9.23 -4.25 2.23
CA LYS A 28 9.26 -5.03 3.47
C LYS A 28 8.97 -4.17 4.69
N ASP A 29 9.43 -2.93 4.68
CA ASP A 29 9.16 -1.97 5.75
C ASP A 29 7.66 -1.70 5.90
N LEU A 30 6.95 -1.57 4.77
CA LEU A 30 5.50 -1.39 4.78
C LEU A 30 4.80 -2.64 5.32
N GLN A 31 5.22 -3.82 4.87
CA GLN A 31 4.66 -5.09 5.35
C GLN A 31 4.87 -5.25 6.85
N GLN A 32 6.06 -4.92 7.34
CA GLN A 32 6.36 -4.98 8.77
C GLN A 32 5.53 -3.97 9.57
N ALA A 33 5.30 -2.78 9.02
CA ALA A 33 4.45 -1.77 9.65
C ALA A 33 3.01 -2.25 9.78
N PHE A 34 2.49 -2.95 8.76
CA PHE A 34 1.15 -3.55 8.83
C PHE A 34 1.03 -4.55 9.98
N VAL A 35 2.05 -5.37 10.16
CA VAL A 35 2.08 -6.34 11.26
C VAL A 35 2.20 -5.62 12.61
N ALA A 36 3.13 -4.66 12.72
CA ALA A 36 3.39 -3.95 13.96
C ALA A 36 2.19 -3.15 14.46
N ARG A 37 1.39 -2.61 13.55
CA ARG A 37 0.22 -1.80 13.88
C ARG A 37 -1.07 -2.61 13.89
N ASN A 38 -1.01 -3.92 13.72
CA ASN A 38 -2.18 -4.79 13.64
C ASN A 38 -3.14 -4.33 12.53
N ALA A 39 -2.59 -3.92 11.39
CA ALA A 39 -3.35 -3.40 10.27
C ALA A 39 -4.01 -4.51 9.42
N LEU A 40 -3.89 -5.74 9.84
CA LEU A 40 -4.54 -6.88 9.19
C LEU A 40 -5.17 -7.79 10.23
N GLN A 41 -6.29 -8.36 9.87
CA GLN A 41 -6.96 -9.38 10.69
C GLN A 41 -7.11 -10.66 9.86
N CYS A 42 -8.10 -10.72 8.96
CA CYS A 42 -8.23 -11.89 8.09
C CYS A 42 -7.20 -11.91 6.96
N GLY A 43 -6.65 -10.77 6.60
CA GLY A 43 -5.64 -10.65 5.55
C GLY A 43 -6.16 -10.59 4.13
N PHE A 44 -7.47 -10.67 3.93
CA PHE A 44 -8.05 -10.70 2.58
C PHE A 44 -7.83 -9.38 1.82
N CYS A 45 -7.99 -8.25 2.49
CA CYS A 45 -7.80 -6.94 1.88
C CYS A 45 -6.33 -6.53 1.77
N THR A 46 -5.45 -7.21 2.50
CA THR A 46 -4.07 -6.77 2.69
C THR A 46 -3.27 -6.65 1.39
N PRO A 47 -3.31 -7.61 0.45
CA PRO A 47 -2.57 -7.45 -0.80
C PRO A 47 -2.96 -6.18 -1.57
N GLY A 48 -4.25 -5.88 -1.68
CA GLY A 48 -4.73 -4.68 -2.36
C GLY A 48 -4.32 -3.41 -1.64
N MET A 49 -4.40 -3.41 -0.30
CA MET A 49 -3.98 -2.26 0.51
C MET A 49 -2.49 -1.99 0.36
N VAL A 50 -1.66 -3.05 0.39
CA VAL A 50 -0.20 -2.91 0.23
C VAL A 50 0.12 -2.38 -1.17
N MET A 51 -0.53 -2.88 -2.21
CA MET A 51 -0.30 -2.40 -3.58
C MET A 51 -0.66 -0.91 -3.72
N CYS A 52 -1.80 -0.48 -3.19
CA CYS A 52 -2.18 0.93 -3.20
C CYS A 52 -1.21 1.79 -2.39
N ALA A 53 -0.81 1.32 -1.22
CA ALA A 53 0.13 2.05 -0.37
C ALA A 53 1.50 2.18 -1.03
N SER A 54 1.97 1.12 -1.72
CA SER A 54 3.24 1.17 -2.42
C SER A 54 3.24 2.23 -3.52
N ALA A 55 2.14 2.33 -4.26
CA ALA A 55 2.00 3.36 -5.30
C ALA A 55 2.04 4.77 -4.71
N LEU A 56 1.37 4.97 -3.56
CA LEU A 56 1.41 6.25 -2.86
C LEU A 56 2.82 6.60 -2.37
N LEU A 57 3.54 5.63 -1.82
CA LEU A 57 4.89 5.83 -1.32
C LEU A 57 5.89 6.15 -2.45
N GLU A 58 5.66 5.61 -3.65
CA GLU A 58 6.51 5.90 -4.81
C GLU A 58 6.41 7.35 -5.26
N GLN A 59 5.31 8.03 -4.97
CA GLN A 59 5.14 9.44 -5.28
C GLN A 59 6.07 10.33 -4.43
N GLY A 60 6.58 9.79 -3.33
CA GLY A 60 7.47 10.51 -2.43
C GLY A 60 6.73 11.43 -1.48
N GLY A 61 7.48 12.15 -0.65
CA GLY A 61 6.91 13.05 0.32
C GLY A 61 6.32 12.32 1.53
N CYS A 62 5.62 13.09 2.35
CA CYS A 62 4.97 12.56 3.55
C CYS A 62 3.49 12.92 3.47
N PRO A 63 2.65 12.03 2.94
CA PRO A 63 1.23 12.32 2.78
C PRO A 63 0.54 12.46 4.14
N SER A 64 -0.46 13.34 4.19
CA SER A 64 -1.30 13.48 5.39
C SER A 64 -2.20 12.27 5.55
N ARG A 65 -2.78 12.11 6.74
CA ARG A 65 -3.73 11.01 6.97
C ARG A 65 -4.93 11.10 6.02
N SER A 66 -5.38 12.32 5.71
CA SER A 66 -6.46 12.53 4.73
C SER A 66 -6.08 12.06 3.33
N ASP A 67 -4.85 12.33 2.90
CA ASP A 67 -4.34 11.88 1.60
C ASP A 67 -4.27 10.36 1.54
N ILE A 68 -3.81 9.73 2.62
CA ILE A 68 -3.73 8.27 2.71
C ILE A 68 -5.13 7.67 2.60
N ARG A 69 -6.08 8.19 3.36
CA ARG A 69 -7.47 7.70 3.33
C ARG A 69 -8.08 7.81 1.94
N ALA A 70 -7.85 8.94 1.27
CA ALA A 70 -8.34 9.15 -0.09
C ALA A 70 -7.72 8.15 -1.06
N HIS A 71 -6.43 7.89 -0.93
CA HIS A 71 -5.71 7.00 -1.85
C HIS A 71 -6.16 5.55 -1.72
N ILE A 72 -6.44 5.08 -0.51
CA ILE A 72 -6.87 3.69 -0.28
C ILE A 72 -8.39 3.50 -0.38
N SER A 73 -9.13 4.55 -0.67
CA SER A 73 -10.61 4.53 -0.64
C SER A 73 -11.25 3.51 -1.59
N GLY A 74 -10.53 3.09 -2.62
CA GLY A 74 -11.00 2.05 -3.55
C GLY A 74 -10.88 0.63 -3.02
N ASN A 75 -10.26 0.43 -1.86
CA ASN A 75 -10.07 -0.87 -1.23
C ASN A 75 -10.91 -0.97 0.03
N TYR A 76 -11.58 -2.08 0.21
CA TYR A 76 -12.48 -2.27 1.35
C TYR A 76 -11.92 -3.29 2.32
N CYS A 77 -11.99 -2.97 3.61
CA CYS A 77 -11.62 -3.89 4.69
C CYS A 77 -12.78 -3.95 5.68
N ARG A 78 -13.32 -5.13 5.84
CA ARG A 78 -14.45 -5.35 6.75
C ARG A 78 -14.01 -5.48 8.21
N CYS A 79 -12.74 -5.80 8.45
CA CYS A 79 -12.25 -6.18 9.77
C CYS A 79 -11.70 -5.02 10.59
N THR A 80 -10.93 -4.13 9.95
CA THR A 80 -10.04 -3.21 10.68
C THR A 80 -10.63 -1.84 10.97
N GLY A 81 -11.61 -1.38 10.22
CA GLY A 81 -12.09 0.01 10.31
C GLY A 81 -11.10 1.04 9.78
N TYR A 82 -10.03 0.60 9.11
CA TYR A 82 -9.03 1.40 8.38
C TYR A 82 -8.03 2.17 9.24
N GLU A 83 -8.29 2.45 10.51
CA GLU A 83 -7.43 3.29 11.34
C GLU A 83 -6.01 2.73 11.43
N ALA A 84 -5.89 1.44 11.72
CA ALA A 84 -4.59 0.77 11.81
C ALA A 84 -3.85 0.74 10.47
N ILE A 85 -4.59 0.62 9.37
CA ILE A 85 -4.02 0.64 8.02
C ILE A 85 -3.42 2.01 7.73
N VAL A 86 -4.15 3.07 8.03
CA VAL A 86 -3.65 4.45 7.87
C VAL A 86 -2.43 4.68 8.75
N ASP A 87 -2.44 4.19 9.99
CA ASP A 87 -1.30 4.28 10.90
C ASP A 87 -0.07 3.61 10.31
N ALA A 88 -0.21 2.41 9.76
CA ALA A 88 0.90 1.66 9.17
C ALA A 88 1.51 2.40 7.97
N ILE A 89 0.67 2.92 7.10
CA ILE A 89 1.12 3.65 5.91
C ILE A 89 1.81 4.95 6.32
N GLU A 90 1.24 5.69 7.26
CA GLU A 90 1.83 6.93 7.77
C GLU A 90 3.19 6.67 8.40
N LEU A 91 3.29 5.64 9.24
CA LEU A 91 4.55 5.24 9.88
C LEU A 91 5.63 4.95 8.85
N THR A 92 5.30 4.19 7.82
CA THR A 92 6.24 3.84 6.75
C THR A 92 6.67 5.09 5.98
N ALA A 93 5.73 5.97 5.66
CA ALA A 93 6.03 7.20 4.94
C ALA A 93 6.96 8.11 5.75
N GLN A 94 6.72 8.23 7.06
CA GLN A 94 7.57 9.03 7.95
C GLN A 94 8.98 8.46 8.02
N HIS A 95 9.13 7.15 8.14
CA HIS A 95 10.44 6.50 8.19
C HIS A 95 11.21 6.69 6.88
N ARG A 96 10.53 6.60 5.74
CA ARG A 96 11.16 6.79 4.44
C ARG A 96 11.55 8.25 4.21
N ALA A 97 10.75 9.19 4.69
CA ALA A 97 11.05 10.62 4.59
C ALA A 97 12.25 11.00 5.46
N ALA A 98 12.38 10.36 6.62
CA ALA A 98 13.48 10.64 7.56
C ALA A 98 14.78 9.94 7.15
N ALA A 99 14.71 8.81 6.47
CA ALA A 99 15.88 8.03 6.07
C ALA A 99 16.34 8.46 4.68
N PRO A 100 17.64 8.82 4.50
CA PRO A 100 18.14 9.11 3.17
C PRO A 100 18.07 7.84 2.31
N ARG A 101 17.55 7.97 1.11
CA ARG A 101 17.51 6.86 0.18
C ARG A 101 18.83 6.78 -0.58
N PRO A 102 19.36 5.54 -0.76
CA PRO A 102 20.51 5.37 -1.61
C PRO A 102 20.18 5.67 -3.07
#